data_3ed6145a19cc6245b4498eff56df358c
#
_entry.id   3ed6145a19cc6245b4498eff56df358c
#
_cell.length_a   1.000
_cell.length_b   1.000
_cell.length_c   1.000
_cell.angle_alpha   90.00
_cell.angle_beta   90.00
_cell.angle_gamma   90.00
#
_symmetry.space_group_name_H-M   'P 1'
#
loop_
_entity.id
_entity.type
_entity.pdbx_description
1 polymer ?
#
loop_
_entity_poly.entity_id
_entity_poly.type
_entity_poly.pdbx_seq_one_letter_code
_entity_poly.pdbx_strand_id
1 'polypeptide(L)'
;MKFANLIFASILITYLLPDEYAQADVVNVAVAANFTDATRDIVPLFEKTTGYNVKVSFGSTGKLYSQIKNGAPFEVFLAADKKRPEKAEHEKLAIKGTRFTYAKGKLALWSANAMLFTNGEEYLKTGNFKRAAMANPKTAPYGLAAQQVMKHIGIWKALHSRLVQGENIAQTFQFVATHNAQVGFVALSQVKAWKGNKGSFWEIPQNYYAPIAQQAVLLKKGEKNPAAKAFLEFLKSAQVKTVISRYGYGVN
;
A
#
# COMPACT_ATOMS: atom_id res chain seq x y z
N MET A 1 -43.46 62.83 -50.91
CA MET A 1 -42.16 62.26 -50.62
C MET A 1 -42.19 61.76 -49.17
N LYS A 2 -42.29 60.43 -48.97
CA LYS A 2 -42.25 59.83 -47.61
C LYS A 2 -40.95 59.05 -47.48
N PHE A 3 -40.10 59.49 -46.56
CA PHE A 3 -38.85 58.79 -46.20
C PHE A 3 -39.16 57.69 -45.18
N ALA A 4 -38.86 56.46 -45.56
CA ALA A 4 -38.94 55.29 -44.66
C ALA A 4 -37.57 55.10 -43.96
N ASN A 5 -37.53 55.24 -42.63
CA ASN A 5 -36.36 54.92 -41.82
C ASN A 5 -36.31 53.39 -41.56
N LEU A 6 -35.32 52.71 -42.14
CA LEU A 6 -34.99 51.35 -41.79
C LEU A 6 -34.06 51.37 -40.51
N ILE A 7 -34.55 50.84 -39.39
CA ILE A 7 -33.77 50.58 -38.19
C ILE A 7 -33.17 49.19 -38.35
N PHE A 8 -31.83 49.10 -38.47
CA PHE A 8 -31.10 47.83 -38.40
C PHE A 8 -30.88 47.47 -36.93
N ALA A 9 -31.58 46.48 -36.44
CA ALA A 9 -31.34 45.90 -35.13
C ALA A 9 -30.21 44.85 -35.23
N SER A 10 -29.01 45.19 -34.76
CA SER A 10 -27.88 44.22 -34.62
C SER A 10 -28.14 43.32 -33.45
N ILE A 11 -28.46 42.06 -33.71
CA ILE A 11 -28.55 40.99 -32.69
C ILE A 11 -27.13 40.52 -32.36
N LEU A 12 -26.64 40.90 -31.19
CA LEU A 12 -25.37 40.44 -30.64
C LEU A 12 -25.60 39.03 -30.05
N ILE A 13 -25.27 37.97 -30.82
CA ILE A 13 -25.30 36.59 -30.33
C ILE A 13 -24.03 36.37 -29.47
N THR A 14 -24.16 36.47 -28.17
CA THR A 14 -23.15 36.01 -27.21
C THR A 14 -23.11 34.49 -27.23
N TYR A 15 -22.07 33.91 -27.85
CA TYR A 15 -21.74 32.49 -27.71
C TYR A 15 -21.28 32.25 -26.27
N LEU A 16 -22.16 31.72 -25.44
CA LEU A 16 -21.78 31.05 -24.19
C LEU A 16 -21.08 29.75 -24.60
N LEU A 17 -19.75 29.80 -24.62
CA LEU A 17 -18.93 28.57 -24.63
C LEU A 17 -19.27 27.81 -23.35
N PRO A 18 -19.68 26.54 -23.43
CA PRO A 18 -19.79 25.73 -22.24
C PRO A 18 -18.40 25.67 -21.58
N ASP A 19 -18.30 26.07 -20.33
CA ASP A 19 -17.14 25.71 -19.48
C ASP A 19 -17.06 24.18 -19.49
N GLU A 20 -16.17 23.62 -20.31
CA GLU A 20 -15.74 22.25 -20.15
C GLU A 20 -15.08 22.19 -18.76
N TYR A 21 -15.86 21.82 -17.76
CA TYR A 21 -15.30 21.34 -16.52
C TYR A 21 -14.44 20.13 -16.88
N ALA A 22 -13.15 20.37 -17.07
CA ALA A 22 -12.17 19.31 -17.27
C ALA A 22 -12.28 18.39 -16.04
N GLN A 23 -12.94 17.25 -16.23
CA GLN A 23 -13.03 16.25 -15.17
C GLN A 23 -11.60 15.86 -14.82
N ALA A 24 -11.20 16.14 -13.56
CA ALA A 24 -9.84 15.86 -13.12
C ALA A 24 -9.50 14.38 -13.41
N ASP A 25 -8.38 14.16 -14.09
CA ASP A 25 -7.94 12.81 -14.42
C ASP A 25 -7.82 11.96 -13.15
N VAL A 26 -8.33 10.74 -13.23
CA VAL A 26 -8.33 9.78 -12.13
C VAL A 26 -7.21 8.78 -12.36
N VAL A 27 -6.42 8.51 -11.33
CA VAL A 27 -5.44 7.41 -11.34
C VAL A 27 -5.91 6.22 -10.50
N ASN A 28 -5.86 5.01 -11.07
CA ASN A 28 -6.19 3.77 -10.37
C ASN A 28 -4.92 3.12 -9.83
N VAL A 29 -4.78 3.07 -8.51
CA VAL A 29 -3.56 2.61 -7.85
C VAL A 29 -3.79 1.28 -7.11
N ALA A 30 -3.00 0.26 -7.43
CA ALA A 30 -2.94 -0.98 -6.68
C ALA A 30 -1.89 -0.87 -5.57
N VAL A 31 -2.30 -0.99 -4.31
CA VAL A 31 -1.43 -0.76 -3.14
C VAL A 31 -1.37 -1.98 -2.24
N ALA A 32 -0.16 -2.42 -1.90
CA ALA A 32 0.05 -3.48 -0.91
C ALA A 32 -0.50 -3.08 0.46
N ALA A 33 -1.29 -3.97 1.08
CA ALA A 33 -2.10 -3.69 2.26
C ALA A 33 -1.33 -3.18 3.50
N ASN A 34 -0.02 -3.43 3.58
CA ASN A 34 0.81 -2.85 4.65
C ASN A 34 0.94 -1.32 4.55
N PHE A 35 0.74 -0.76 3.34
CA PHE A 35 0.93 0.66 3.08
C PHE A 35 -0.39 1.45 3.14
N THR A 36 -1.49 0.83 3.59
CA THR A 36 -2.83 1.42 3.63
C THR A 36 -2.88 2.75 4.39
N ASP A 37 -2.34 2.79 5.62
CA ASP A 37 -2.45 3.98 6.46
C ASP A 37 -1.60 5.14 5.92
N ALA A 38 -0.38 4.86 5.46
CA ALA A 38 0.45 5.85 4.78
C ALA A 38 -0.21 6.37 3.50
N THR A 39 -0.87 5.49 2.72
CA THR A 39 -1.60 5.90 1.50
C THR A 39 -2.76 6.83 1.82
N ARG A 40 -3.50 6.59 2.91
CA ARG A 40 -4.60 7.47 3.35
C ARG A 40 -4.14 8.89 3.66
N ASP A 41 -2.89 9.07 4.12
CA ASP A 41 -2.32 10.39 4.34
C ASP A 41 -1.70 10.98 3.06
N ILE A 42 -1.14 10.15 2.17
CA ILE A 42 -0.49 10.59 0.93
C ILE A 42 -1.50 11.04 -0.12
N VAL A 43 -2.62 10.31 -0.28
CA VAL A 43 -3.62 10.59 -1.33
C VAL A 43 -4.20 12.00 -1.21
N PRO A 44 -4.69 12.48 -0.06
CA PRO A 44 -5.21 13.85 0.06
C PRO A 44 -4.15 14.93 -0.22
N LEU A 45 -2.87 14.67 0.11
CA LEU A 45 -1.77 15.57 -0.21
C LEU A 45 -1.54 15.67 -1.72
N PHE A 46 -1.58 14.53 -2.41
CA PHE A 46 -1.46 14.49 -3.87
C PHE A 46 -2.62 15.22 -4.54
N GLU A 47 -3.86 14.89 -4.17
CA GLU A 47 -5.07 15.49 -4.75
C GLU A 47 -5.10 17.00 -4.56
N LYS A 48 -4.74 17.48 -3.35
CA LYS A 48 -4.63 18.92 -3.06
C LYS A 48 -3.54 19.61 -3.88
N THR A 49 -2.41 18.92 -4.13
CA THR A 49 -1.25 19.51 -4.82
C THR A 49 -1.44 19.56 -6.32
N THR A 50 -2.14 18.58 -6.90
CA THR A 50 -2.19 18.37 -8.36
C THR A 50 -3.57 18.60 -8.98
N GLY A 51 -4.63 18.55 -8.18
CA GLY A 51 -6.02 18.56 -8.68
C GLY A 51 -6.47 17.21 -9.24
N TYR A 52 -5.60 16.22 -9.39
CA TYR A 52 -5.96 14.87 -9.84
C TYR A 52 -6.60 14.05 -8.72
N ASN A 53 -7.46 13.09 -9.09
CA ASN A 53 -8.11 12.18 -8.15
C ASN A 53 -7.43 10.81 -8.12
N VAL A 54 -7.49 10.11 -6.96
CA VAL A 54 -6.88 8.79 -6.79
C VAL A 54 -7.92 7.75 -6.36
N LYS A 55 -8.04 6.67 -7.12
CA LYS A 55 -8.80 5.47 -6.71
C LYS A 55 -7.83 4.39 -6.27
N VAL A 56 -7.93 3.94 -5.01
CA VAL A 56 -7.00 2.97 -4.43
C VAL A 56 -7.67 1.63 -4.21
N SER A 57 -6.97 0.55 -4.60
CA SER A 57 -7.32 -0.82 -4.25
C SER A 57 -6.23 -1.45 -3.39
N PHE A 58 -6.60 -1.95 -2.22
CA PHE A 58 -5.66 -2.59 -1.28
C PHE A 58 -5.74 -4.11 -1.35
N GLY A 59 -4.57 -4.76 -1.29
CA GLY A 59 -4.51 -6.23 -1.31
C GLY A 59 -3.12 -6.78 -0.99
N SER A 60 -2.98 -8.11 -0.97
CA SER A 60 -1.63 -8.69 -0.95
C SER A 60 -0.93 -8.44 -2.28
N THR A 61 0.37 -8.19 -2.24
CA THR A 61 1.18 -7.90 -3.43
C THR A 61 1.00 -8.94 -4.55
N GLY A 62 0.93 -10.23 -4.19
CA GLY A 62 0.75 -11.31 -5.15
C GLY A 62 -0.65 -11.34 -5.78
N LYS A 63 -1.72 -11.05 -5.01
CA LYS A 63 -3.08 -10.98 -5.56
C LYS A 63 -3.25 -9.78 -6.49
N LEU A 64 -2.73 -8.61 -6.09
CA LEU A 64 -2.73 -7.41 -6.95
C LEU A 64 -1.96 -7.66 -8.25
N TYR A 65 -0.79 -8.29 -8.17
CA TYR A 65 -0.04 -8.67 -9.36
C TYR A 65 -0.84 -9.63 -10.28
N SER A 66 -1.53 -10.61 -9.70
CA SER A 66 -2.39 -11.51 -10.49
C SER A 66 -3.54 -10.76 -11.17
N GLN A 67 -4.15 -9.78 -10.48
CA GLN A 67 -5.19 -8.93 -11.07
C GLN A 67 -4.63 -8.07 -12.21
N ILE A 68 -3.44 -7.48 -12.06
CA ILE A 68 -2.74 -6.74 -13.12
C ILE A 68 -2.52 -7.64 -14.34
N LYS A 69 -2.01 -8.85 -14.13
CA LYS A 69 -1.77 -9.82 -15.20
C LYS A 69 -3.07 -10.22 -15.94
N ASN A 70 -4.18 -10.28 -15.22
CA ASN A 70 -5.50 -10.59 -15.77
C ASN A 70 -6.25 -9.34 -16.28
N GLY A 71 -5.56 -8.22 -16.47
CA GLY A 71 -6.11 -7.05 -17.13
C GLY A 71 -6.88 -6.07 -16.24
N ALA A 72 -6.76 -6.14 -14.91
CA ALA A 72 -7.35 -5.13 -14.02
C ALA A 72 -6.89 -3.70 -14.41
N PRO A 73 -7.74 -2.68 -14.26
CA PRO A 73 -7.50 -1.33 -14.77
C PRO A 73 -6.58 -0.50 -13.88
N PHE A 74 -5.58 -1.12 -13.27
CA PHE A 74 -4.58 -0.40 -12.48
C PHE A 74 -3.56 0.28 -13.37
N GLU A 75 -3.10 1.44 -12.93
CA GLU A 75 -2.19 2.33 -13.67
C GLU A 75 -0.87 2.51 -12.92
N VAL A 76 -0.89 2.44 -11.59
CA VAL A 76 0.30 2.42 -10.73
C VAL A 76 0.22 1.24 -9.77
N PHE A 77 1.34 0.59 -9.53
CA PHE A 77 1.44 -0.54 -8.60
C PHE A 77 2.48 -0.26 -7.51
N LEU A 78 2.03 -0.21 -6.26
CA LEU A 78 2.85 -0.11 -5.05
C LEU A 78 2.93 -1.48 -4.39
N ALA A 79 3.98 -2.22 -4.67
CA ALA A 79 4.22 -3.56 -4.16
C ALA A 79 5.02 -3.55 -2.86
N ALA A 80 4.80 -4.52 -1.99
CA ALA A 80 5.61 -4.73 -0.79
C ALA A 80 6.87 -5.57 -1.04
N ASP A 81 7.26 -5.78 -2.28
CA ASP A 81 8.52 -6.42 -2.69
C ASP A 81 9.09 -5.83 -3.99
N LYS A 82 10.30 -6.27 -4.37
CA LYS A 82 10.92 -5.97 -5.66
C LYS A 82 10.47 -6.93 -6.77
N LYS A 83 10.23 -8.19 -6.40
CA LYS A 83 10.03 -9.30 -7.33
C LYS A 83 8.86 -9.08 -8.29
N ARG A 84 7.71 -8.61 -7.79
CA ARG A 84 6.51 -8.46 -8.62
C ARG A 84 6.56 -7.26 -9.54
N PRO A 85 7.01 -6.05 -9.13
CA PRO A 85 7.27 -4.95 -10.05
C PRO A 85 8.30 -5.29 -11.14
N GLU A 86 9.39 -5.97 -10.78
CA GLU A 86 10.40 -6.45 -11.73
C GLU A 86 9.82 -7.44 -12.76
N LYS A 87 9.00 -8.38 -12.26
CA LYS A 87 8.28 -9.33 -13.13
C LYS A 87 7.27 -8.61 -14.04
N ALA A 88 6.59 -7.57 -13.56
CA ALA A 88 5.67 -6.77 -14.36
C ALA A 88 6.40 -6.06 -15.52
N GLU A 89 7.61 -5.52 -15.28
CA GLU A 89 8.45 -4.95 -16.35
C GLU A 89 8.86 -6.03 -17.37
N HIS A 90 9.26 -7.21 -16.89
CA HIS A 90 9.70 -8.32 -17.75
C HIS A 90 8.57 -8.85 -18.63
N GLU A 91 7.36 -8.93 -18.09
CA GLU A 91 6.15 -9.37 -18.78
C GLU A 91 5.49 -8.24 -19.61
N LYS A 92 6.12 -7.06 -19.72
CA LYS A 92 5.61 -5.87 -20.45
C LYS A 92 4.26 -5.34 -19.90
N LEU A 93 3.94 -5.66 -18.65
CA LEU A 93 2.77 -5.14 -17.93
C LEU A 93 3.05 -3.77 -17.30
N ALA A 94 4.32 -3.41 -17.16
CA ALA A 94 4.78 -2.14 -16.61
C ALA A 94 5.78 -1.46 -17.56
N ILE A 95 5.94 -0.15 -17.41
CA ILE A 95 6.86 0.67 -18.19
C ILE A 95 8.27 0.49 -17.62
N LYS A 96 9.17 -0.05 -18.43
CA LYS A 96 10.57 -0.30 -18.07
C LYS A 96 11.27 1.00 -17.61
N GLY A 97 12.02 0.91 -16.52
CA GLY A 97 12.79 2.03 -15.97
C GLY A 97 11.99 2.98 -15.07
N THR A 98 10.67 2.77 -14.87
CA THR A 98 9.87 3.58 -13.95
C THR A 98 9.87 3.05 -12.52
N ARG A 99 10.43 1.87 -12.30
CA ARG A 99 10.49 1.18 -11.02
C ARG A 99 11.49 1.81 -10.06
N PHE A 100 11.06 2.07 -8.83
CA PHE A 100 11.96 2.51 -7.75
C PHE A 100 11.50 2.00 -6.39
N THR A 101 12.42 1.96 -5.42
CA THR A 101 12.11 1.61 -4.03
C THR A 101 11.57 2.84 -3.30
N TYR A 102 10.30 2.81 -2.89
CA TYR A 102 9.67 3.92 -2.18
C TYR A 102 9.72 3.77 -0.66
N ALA A 103 9.86 2.54 -0.14
CA ALA A 103 9.91 2.26 1.29
C ALA A 103 10.66 0.95 1.60
N LYS A 104 11.22 0.84 2.80
CA LYS A 104 11.73 -0.41 3.37
C LYS A 104 10.86 -0.77 4.58
N GLY A 105 10.12 -1.88 4.46
CA GLY A 105 9.20 -2.34 5.50
C GLY A 105 9.93 -3.03 6.65
N LYS A 106 9.33 -2.98 7.84
CA LYS A 106 9.80 -3.68 9.03
C LYS A 106 8.70 -4.59 9.56
N LEU A 107 9.09 -5.78 10.01
CA LEU A 107 8.20 -6.76 10.61
C LEU A 107 8.21 -6.59 12.14
N ALA A 108 7.04 -6.74 12.75
CA ALA A 108 6.89 -6.78 14.19
C ALA A 108 6.05 -8.00 14.62
N LEU A 109 6.33 -8.51 15.80
CA LEU A 109 5.40 -9.34 16.55
C LEU A 109 4.55 -8.42 17.41
N TRP A 110 3.23 -8.56 17.36
CA TRP A 110 2.30 -7.70 18.10
C TRP A 110 1.15 -8.48 18.72
N SER A 111 0.68 -7.99 19.86
CA SER A 111 -0.54 -8.42 20.54
C SER A 111 -1.33 -7.19 21.01
N ALA A 112 -2.66 -7.26 20.93
CA ALA A 112 -3.52 -6.23 21.52
C ALA A 112 -3.50 -6.22 23.05
N ASN A 113 -2.99 -7.30 23.70
CA ASN A 113 -2.80 -7.36 25.15
C ASN A 113 -1.41 -6.78 25.52
N ALA A 114 -1.40 -5.68 26.28
CA ALA A 114 -0.18 -4.98 26.70
C ALA A 114 0.71 -5.78 27.67
N MET A 115 0.15 -6.79 28.33
CA MET A 115 0.83 -7.61 29.33
C MET A 115 1.21 -9.01 28.82
N LEU A 116 1.10 -9.27 27.52
CA LEU A 116 1.29 -10.62 26.99
C LEU A 116 2.76 -11.04 26.98
N PHE A 117 3.66 -10.14 26.61
CA PHE A 117 5.11 -10.39 26.61
C PHE A 117 5.91 -9.09 26.68
N THR A 118 7.11 -9.19 27.21
CA THR A 118 8.16 -8.18 27.17
C THR A 118 9.26 -8.54 26.17
N ASN A 119 9.57 -9.85 26.04
CA ASN A 119 10.49 -10.40 25.06
C ASN A 119 9.72 -11.26 24.05
N GLY A 120 9.55 -10.75 22.81
CA GLY A 120 8.73 -11.42 21.79
C GLY A 120 9.37 -12.71 21.25
N GLU A 121 10.70 -12.79 21.16
CA GLU A 121 11.38 -14.00 20.70
C GLU A 121 11.20 -15.14 21.70
N GLU A 122 11.46 -14.87 22.98
CA GLU A 122 11.28 -15.84 24.04
C GLU A 122 9.82 -16.31 24.11
N TYR A 123 8.86 -15.37 24.03
CA TYR A 123 7.45 -15.70 24.02
C TYR A 123 7.06 -16.62 22.84
N LEU A 124 7.59 -16.37 21.65
CA LEU A 124 7.38 -17.27 20.51
C LEU A 124 7.95 -18.67 20.75
N LYS A 125 9.13 -18.78 21.38
CA LYS A 125 9.78 -20.07 21.70
C LYS A 125 9.00 -20.87 22.74
N THR A 126 8.38 -20.23 23.72
CA THR A 126 7.54 -20.92 24.71
C THR A 126 6.28 -21.53 24.08
N GLY A 127 5.79 -20.93 22.97
CA GLY A 127 4.55 -21.36 22.33
C GLY A 127 3.31 -21.24 23.21
N ASN A 128 3.35 -20.40 24.27
CA ASN A 128 2.25 -20.24 25.22
C ASN A 128 1.10 -19.39 24.68
N PHE A 129 0.58 -19.80 23.52
CA PHE A 129 -0.59 -19.23 22.86
C PHE A 129 -1.36 -20.30 22.07
N LYS A 130 -2.66 -20.12 21.93
CA LYS A 130 -3.50 -21.02 21.14
C LYS A 130 -3.35 -20.73 19.64
N ARG A 131 -3.31 -19.45 19.25
CA ARG A 131 -3.25 -19.02 17.85
C ARG A 131 -2.30 -17.84 17.67
N ALA A 132 -1.47 -17.91 16.64
CA ALA A 132 -0.65 -16.82 16.14
C ALA A 132 -1.07 -16.49 14.70
N ALA A 133 -1.19 -15.20 14.36
CA ALA A 133 -1.56 -14.77 13.03
C ALA A 133 -0.35 -14.47 12.16
N MET A 134 -0.42 -14.83 10.88
CA MET A 134 0.54 -14.43 9.85
C MET A 134 -0.17 -14.24 8.52
N ALA A 135 0.38 -13.43 7.62
CA ALA A 135 -0.13 -13.32 6.26
C ALA A 135 0.31 -14.52 5.41
N ASN A 136 -0.42 -14.80 4.34
CA ASN A 136 -0.08 -15.88 3.41
C ASN A 136 1.31 -15.67 2.79
N PRO A 137 2.32 -16.54 3.07
CA PRO A 137 3.69 -16.37 2.60
C PRO A 137 3.82 -16.50 1.07
N LYS A 138 2.87 -17.11 0.39
CA LYS A 138 2.88 -17.24 -1.07
C LYS A 138 2.54 -15.92 -1.78
N THR A 139 1.70 -15.10 -1.16
CA THR A 139 1.16 -13.88 -1.80
C THR A 139 1.55 -12.58 -1.11
N ALA A 140 1.89 -12.63 0.18
CA ALA A 140 2.21 -11.45 0.99
C ALA A 140 3.69 -11.46 1.43
N PRO A 141 4.49 -10.45 1.06
CA PRO A 141 5.91 -10.35 1.45
C PRO A 141 6.14 -10.38 2.97
N TYR A 142 5.25 -9.75 3.75
CA TYR A 142 5.32 -9.82 5.20
C TYR A 142 5.02 -11.23 5.75
N GLY A 143 4.19 -12.01 5.08
CA GLY A 143 3.98 -13.41 5.42
C GLY A 143 5.22 -14.26 5.15
N LEU A 144 5.92 -14.01 4.04
CA LEU A 144 7.21 -14.65 3.75
C LEU A 144 8.26 -14.28 4.80
N ALA A 145 8.34 -13.01 5.18
CA ALA A 145 9.23 -12.55 6.25
C ALA A 145 8.92 -13.25 7.58
N ALA A 146 7.65 -13.36 7.97
CA ALA A 146 7.22 -14.08 9.18
C ALA A 146 7.64 -15.57 9.14
N GLN A 147 7.47 -16.23 7.99
CA GLN A 147 7.94 -17.61 7.81
C GLN A 147 9.47 -17.71 7.97
N GLN A 148 10.23 -16.76 7.43
CA GLN A 148 11.69 -16.72 7.57
C GLN A 148 12.10 -16.56 9.03
N VAL A 149 11.46 -15.65 9.77
CA VAL A 149 11.71 -15.47 11.22
C VAL A 149 11.47 -16.78 11.98
N MET A 150 10.31 -17.41 11.78
CA MET A 150 10.01 -18.66 12.48
C MET A 150 10.97 -19.81 12.13
N LYS A 151 11.48 -19.83 10.89
CA LYS A 151 12.54 -20.78 10.49
C LYS A 151 13.88 -20.42 11.15
N HIS A 152 14.24 -19.14 11.20
CA HIS A 152 15.49 -18.67 11.81
C HIS A 152 15.59 -19.05 13.29
N ILE A 153 14.50 -18.87 14.04
CA ILE A 153 14.46 -19.23 15.47
C ILE A 153 14.02 -20.68 15.74
N GLY A 154 13.86 -21.51 14.70
CA GLY A 154 13.65 -22.95 14.82
C GLY A 154 12.22 -23.41 15.15
N ILE A 155 11.23 -22.51 15.17
CA ILE A 155 9.87 -22.83 15.66
C ILE A 155 8.84 -23.08 14.55
N TRP A 156 9.20 -22.98 13.26
CA TRP A 156 8.27 -23.07 12.14
C TRP A 156 7.42 -24.34 12.17
N LYS A 157 8.05 -25.51 12.38
CA LYS A 157 7.35 -26.79 12.41
C LYS A 157 6.42 -26.90 13.63
N ALA A 158 6.86 -26.45 14.79
CA ALA A 158 6.10 -26.52 16.03
C ALA A 158 4.85 -25.62 16.03
N LEU A 159 4.92 -24.48 15.36
CA LEU A 159 3.82 -23.51 15.34
C LEU A 159 2.85 -23.68 14.17
N HIS A 160 3.20 -24.46 13.15
CA HIS A 160 2.43 -24.53 11.90
C HIS A 160 0.94 -24.80 12.10
N SER A 161 0.58 -25.74 13.00
CA SER A 161 -0.82 -26.07 13.31
C SER A 161 -1.58 -25.00 14.10
N ARG A 162 -0.87 -24.04 14.68
CA ARG A 162 -1.45 -22.92 15.46
C ARG A 162 -1.51 -21.61 14.69
N LEU A 163 -1.06 -21.61 13.43
CA LEU A 163 -1.05 -20.40 12.60
C LEU A 163 -2.42 -20.14 11.99
N VAL A 164 -2.93 -18.94 12.18
CA VAL A 164 -4.07 -18.39 11.46
C VAL A 164 -3.53 -17.54 10.32
N GLN A 165 -3.89 -17.89 9.10
CA GLN A 165 -3.37 -17.24 7.92
C GLN A 165 -4.34 -16.20 7.37
N GLY A 166 -3.93 -14.92 7.39
CA GLY A 166 -4.62 -13.85 6.70
C GLY A 166 -4.28 -13.83 5.20
N GLU A 167 -5.22 -13.43 4.39
CA GLU A 167 -5.06 -13.22 2.94
C GLU A 167 -3.99 -12.19 2.61
N ASN A 168 -3.88 -11.17 3.48
CA ASN A 168 -2.90 -10.10 3.42
C ASN A 168 -2.54 -9.65 4.84
N ILE A 169 -1.60 -8.71 4.97
CA ILE A 169 -1.12 -8.26 6.27
C ILE A 169 -2.15 -7.40 7.04
N ALA A 170 -3.11 -6.75 6.36
CA ALA A 170 -4.16 -6.01 7.04
C ALA A 170 -5.15 -6.96 7.74
N GLN A 171 -5.57 -8.05 7.07
CA GLN A 171 -6.40 -9.08 7.70
C GLN A 171 -5.66 -9.77 8.85
N THR A 172 -4.36 -10.01 8.69
CA THR A 172 -3.51 -10.56 9.77
C THR A 172 -3.54 -9.66 11.00
N PHE A 173 -3.38 -8.35 10.82
CA PHE A 173 -3.47 -7.37 11.90
C PHE A 173 -4.85 -7.41 12.58
N GLN A 174 -5.93 -7.48 11.78
CA GLN A 174 -7.30 -7.55 12.31
C GLN A 174 -7.52 -8.79 13.19
N PHE A 175 -6.99 -9.96 12.83
CA PHE A 175 -7.08 -11.15 13.68
C PHE A 175 -6.52 -10.93 15.08
N VAL A 176 -5.45 -10.16 15.21
CA VAL A 176 -4.85 -9.85 16.51
C VAL A 176 -5.65 -8.73 17.21
N ALA A 177 -6.01 -7.68 16.50
CA ALA A 177 -6.73 -6.53 17.04
C ALA A 177 -8.13 -6.91 17.60
N THR A 178 -8.76 -7.95 17.03
CA THR A 178 -10.06 -8.49 17.44
C THR A 178 -9.94 -9.72 18.33
N HIS A 179 -8.74 -10.03 18.85
CA HIS A 179 -8.47 -11.18 19.73
C HIS A 179 -8.77 -12.58 19.12
N ASN A 180 -8.95 -12.68 17.80
CA ASN A 180 -9.06 -13.97 17.09
C ASN A 180 -7.71 -14.72 17.04
N ALA A 181 -6.60 -14.02 17.25
CA ALA A 181 -5.28 -14.55 17.56
C ALA A 181 -4.68 -13.75 18.72
N GLN A 182 -3.97 -14.42 19.63
CA GLN A 182 -3.36 -13.73 20.76
C GLN A 182 -2.18 -12.86 20.33
N VAL A 183 -1.47 -13.28 19.29
CA VAL A 183 -0.26 -12.63 18.79
C VAL A 183 -0.20 -12.77 17.27
N GLY A 184 0.51 -11.89 16.58
CA GLY A 184 0.67 -12.01 15.13
C GLY A 184 1.90 -11.27 14.61
N PHE A 185 2.38 -11.76 13.47
CA PHE A 185 3.40 -11.10 12.66
C PHE A 185 2.74 -10.06 11.79
N VAL A 186 2.98 -8.79 12.09
CA VAL A 186 2.35 -7.62 11.47
C VAL A 186 3.39 -6.66 10.90
N ALA A 187 2.96 -5.72 10.07
CA ALA A 187 3.86 -4.64 9.67
C ALA A 187 4.03 -3.63 10.82
N LEU A 188 5.25 -3.16 11.07
CA LEU A 188 5.51 -2.12 12.07
C LEU A 188 4.65 -0.87 11.82
N SER A 189 4.38 -0.55 10.54
CA SER A 189 3.53 0.57 10.15
C SER A 189 2.10 0.46 10.70
N GLN A 190 1.54 -0.75 10.80
CA GLN A 190 0.23 -0.98 11.38
C GLN A 190 0.21 -0.75 12.89
N VAL A 191 1.28 -1.16 13.59
CA VAL A 191 1.47 -0.89 15.03
C VAL A 191 1.59 0.60 15.28
N LYS A 192 2.34 1.34 14.42
CA LYS A 192 2.49 2.80 14.50
C LYS A 192 1.20 3.55 14.19
N ALA A 193 0.38 3.04 13.27
CA ALA A 193 -0.91 3.61 12.91
C ALA A 193 -2.02 3.32 13.94
N TRP A 194 -1.83 2.30 14.78
CA TRP A 194 -2.85 1.84 15.71
C TRP A 194 -3.17 2.89 16.78
N LYS A 195 -4.44 3.27 16.90
CA LYS A 195 -4.94 4.27 17.85
C LYS A 195 -5.53 3.68 19.14
N GLY A 196 -5.64 2.36 19.21
CA GLY A 196 -6.07 1.65 20.40
C GLY A 196 -4.95 1.49 21.43
N ASN A 197 -5.16 0.59 22.41
CA ASN A 197 -4.12 0.26 23.38
C ASN A 197 -2.86 -0.25 22.68
N LYS A 198 -1.68 0.26 23.07
CA LYS A 198 -0.40 -0.08 22.41
C LYS A 198 -0.14 -1.57 22.31
N GLY A 199 -0.66 -2.37 23.25
CA GLY A 199 -0.40 -3.80 23.29
C GLY A 199 1.06 -4.13 23.62
N SER A 200 1.41 -5.41 23.51
CA SER A 200 2.82 -5.86 23.53
C SER A 200 3.34 -5.89 22.10
N PHE A 201 4.53 -5.38 21.85
CA PHE A 201 5.16 -5.50 20.53
C PHE A 201 6.67 -5.72 20.65
N TRP A 202 7.22 -6.41 19.66
CA TRP A 202 8.64 -6.62 19.45
C TRP A 202 8.97 -6.33 17.99
N GLU A 203 9.81 -5.32 17.74
CA GLU A 203 10.36 -5.07 16.41
C GLU A 203 11.38 -6.18 16.12
N ILE A 204 11.10 -6.98 15.10
CA ILE A 204 11.92 -8.16 14.80
C ILE A 204 13.23 -7.72 14.14
N PRO A 205 14.39 -8.21 14.61
CA PRO A 205 15.69 -7.89 14.03
C PRO A 205 15.74 -8.18 12.53
N GLN A 206 16.31 -7.24 11.75
CA GLN A 206 16.35 -7.34 10.29
C GLN A 206 17.12 -8.56 9.77
N ASN A 207 18.08 -9.06 10.54
CA ASN A 207 18.87 -10.25 10.19
C ASN A 207 18.10 -11.57 10.30
N TYR A 208 16.86 -11.57 10.81
CA TYR A 208 16.00 -12.76 10.89
C TYR A 208 15.20 -13.01 9.60
N TYR A 209 15.12 -12.01 8.72
CA TYR A 209 14.37 -12.10 7.46
C TYR A 209 14.99 -11.21 6.37
N ALA A 210 14.74 -11.55 5.12
CA ALA A 210 15.20 -10.76 3.99
C ALA A 210 14.58 -9.36 3.98
N PRO A 211 15.30 -8.30 3.59
CA PRO A 211 14.77 -6.93 3.54
C PRO A 211 13.47 -6.81 2.73
N ILE A 212 12.47 -6.18 3.32
CA ILE A 212 11.18 -5.91 2.66
C ILE A 212 11.30 -4.59 1.88
N ALA A 213 12.06 -4.62 0.78
CA ALA A 213 12.20 -3.45 -0.10
C ALA A 213 10.97 -3.35 -1.01
N GLN A 214 10.17 -2.31 -0.80
CA GLN A 214 8.91 -2.07 -1.46
C GLN A 214 9.11 -1.18 -2.68
N GLN A 215 8.59 -1.60 -3.84
CA GLN A 215 8.76 -0.85 -5.08
C GLN A 215 7.45 -0.40 -5.70
N ALA A 216 7.48 0.82 -6.24
CA ALA A 216 6.44 1.38 -7.08
C ALA A 216 6.86 1.25 -8.55
N VAL A 217 5.87 1.12 -9.44
CA VAL A 217 6.07 1.08 -10.90
C VAL A 217 4.85 1.62 -11.63
N LEU A 218 5.07 2.30 -12.75
CA LEU A 218 4.02 2.68 -13.69
C LEU A 218 3.60 1.47 -14.52
N LEU A 219 2.32 1.14 -14.51
CA LEU A 219 1.79 0.06 -15.33
C LEU A 219 1.52 0.54 -16.77
N LYS A 220 1.49 -0.39 -17.71
CA LYS A 220 1.25 -0.08 -19.14
C LYS A 220 -0.07 0.67 -19.36
N LYS A 221 -1.11 0.39 -18.58
CA LYS A 221 -2.38 1.09 -18.65
C LYS A 221 -2.30 2.57 -18.26
N GLY A 222 -1.34 2.94 -17.39
CA GLY A 222 -1.11 4.33 -16.97
C GLY A 222 -0.16 5.11 -17.89
N GLU A 223 0.40 4.50 -18.93
CA GLU A 223 1.43 5.12 -19.77
C GLU A 223 1.00 6.47 -20.37
N LYS A 224 -0.27 6.61 -20.74
CA LYS A 224 -0.82 7.85 -21.31
C LYS A 224 -1.55 8.74 -20.28
N ASN A 225 -1.74 8.25 -19.05
CA ASN A 225 -2.45 9.01 -18.02
C ASN A 225 -1.48 9.98 -17.30
N PRO A 226 -1.65 11.31 -17.41
CA PRO A 226 -0.81 12.28 -16.71
C PRO A 226 -0.90 12.17 -15.20
N ALA A 227 -2.09 11.85 -14.64
CA ALA A 227 -2.28 11.65 -13.20
C ALA A 227 -1.46 10.48 -12.67
N ALA A 228 -1.35 9.37 -13.43
CA ALA A 228 -0.56 8.22 -13.04
C ALA A 228 0.95 8.53 -12.98
N LYS A 229 1.45 9.29 -13.96
CA LYS A 229 2.85 9.75 -13.98
C LYS A 229 3.12 10.73 -12.84
N ALA A 230 2.23 11.68 -12.63
CA ALA A 230 2.32 12.66 -11.54
C ALA A 230 2.31 11.96 -10.17
N PHE A 231 1.44 10.96 -9.96
CA PHE A 231 1.38 10.20 -8.71
C PHE A 231 2.68 9.45 -8.43
N LEU A 232 3.26 8.80 -9.47
CA LEU A 232 4.51 8.08 -9.34
C LEU A 232 5.68 9.02 -8.96
N GLU A 233 5.75 10.21 -9.55
CA GLU A 233 6.76 11.22 -9.21
C GLU A 233 6.51 11.82 -7.82
N PHE A 234 5.26 12.09 -7.46
CA PHE A 234 4.90 12.61 -6.15
C PHE A 234 5.37 11.70 -5.00
N LEU A 235 5.34 10.38 -5.21
CA LEU A 235 5.86 9.41 -4.22
C LEU A 235 7.35 9.60 -3.88
N LYS A 236 8.13 10.27 -4.74
CA LYS A 236 9.56 10.56 -4.53
C LYS A 236 9.80 11.85 -3.73
N SER A 237 8.76 12.66 -3.53
CA SER A 237 8.87 13.96 -2.87
C SER A 237 9.29 13.87 -1.41
N ALA A 238 9.94 14.91 -0.88
CA ALA A 238 10.33 15.02 0.52
C ALA A 238 9.12 14.92 1.46
N GLN A 239 7.99 15.52 1.07
CA GLN A 239 6.73 15.47 1.82
C GLN A 239 6.24 14.03 2.00
N VAL A 240 6.24 13.22 0.93
CA VAL A 240 5.84 11.81 0.99
C VAL A 240 6.84 10.98 1.80
N LYS A 241 8.15 11.22 1.64
CA LYS A 241 9.19 10.56 2.45
C LYS A 241 8.98 10.82 3.95
N THR A 242 8.59 12.02 4.34
CA THR A 242 8.25 12.36 5.73
C THR A 242 7.05 11.54 6.23
N VAL A 243 5.99 11.43 5.43
CA VAL A 243 4.83 10.59 5.79
C VAL A 243 5.26 9.13 5.95
N ILE A 244 6.01 8.59 5.00
CA ILE A 244 6.49 7.20 5.03
C ILE A 244 7.31 6.92 6.29
N SER A 245 8.26 7.80 6.64
CA SER A 245 9.10 7.67 7.83
C SER A 245 8.30 7.69 9.14
N ARG A 246 7.24 8.52 9.22
CA ARG A 246 6.34 8.59 10.39
C ARG A 246 5.67 7.25 10.69
N TYR A 247 5.37 6.46 9.67
CA TYR A 247 4.86 5.09 9.81
C TYR A 247 5.93 4.04 10.09
N GLY A 248 7.19 4.44 10.34
CA GLY A 248 8.28 3.53 10.71
C GLY A 248 8.91 2.76 9.55
N TYR A 249 8.64 3.15 8.31
CA TYR A 249 9.39 2.64 7.16
C TYR A 249 10.77 3.28 7.05
N GLY A 250 11.74 2.51 6.56
CA GLY A 250 12.98 3.10 6.04
C GLY A 250 12.74 3.77 4.69
N VAL A 251 13.32 4.95 4.51
CA VAL A 251 13.38 5.69 3.23
C VAL A 251 14.81 5.81 2.75
N ASN A 252 15.02 5.96 1.45
CA ASN A 252 16.33 6.24 0.85
C ASN A 252 16.50 7.75 0.65
#